data_c93246b45fb85b59814e3c74629b7d28
#
_entry.id   c93246b45fb85b59814e3c74629b7d28
#
_cell.length_a   1.000
_cell.length_b   1.000
_cell.length_c   1.000
_cell.angle_alpha   90.00
_cell.angle_beta   90.00
_cell.angle_gamma   90.00
#
_symmetry.space_group_name_H-M   'P 1'
#
loop_
_entity.id
_entity.type
_entity.pdbx_description
1 polymer ?
#
loop_
_entity_poly.entity_id
_entity_poly.type
_entity_poly.pdbx_seq_one_letter_code
_entity_poly.pdbx_strand_id
1 'polypeptide(L)'
;GDTKGGILRTVFQTAYKSDAGLSAESYGRWTTNSYCLAGDDRHAIAYSMPLILPDGTVYGVVGVELLTDYLQTKLPFTELDEDKAGTYFIVTTTDDALTDDVLSLRKTVTSGEDLVTADAPLGVLNCRSDGNGGNWAELNGKRYYMVLEPLLVYNRNAPFAAEKWFLAGTMEQSVLLAFSSRVREVLLTTIAITLVLSVLGSLLVSARLA
;
A
#
# COMPACT_ATOMS: atom_id res chain seq x y z
N GLY A 1 -12.37 -12.54 -11.03
CA GLY A 1 -11.42 -12.49 -9.94
C GLY A 1 -10.44 -13.63 -10.04
N ASP A 2 -9.18 -13.40 -9.66
CA ASP A 2 -8.16 -14.46 -9.66
C ASP A 2 -8.51 -15.49 -8.59
N THR A 3 -9.10 -16.60 -9.03
CA THR A 3 -9.23 -17.79 -8.20
C THR A 3 -7.98 -18.66 -8.36
N LYS A 4 -7.73 -19.58 -7.42
CA LYS A 4 -6.63 -20.55 -7.54
C LYS A 4 -6.60 -21.23 -8.91
N GLY A 5 -7.74 -21.68 -9.43
CA GLY A 5 -7.83 -22.30 -10.75
C GLY A 5 -7.53 -21.32 -11.91
N GLY A 6 -7.88 -20.05 -11.75
CA GLY A 6 -7.60 -18.99 -12.72
C GLY A 6 -6.12 -18.71 -12.88
N ILE A 7 -5.39 -18.58 -11.77
CA ILE A 7 -3.94 -18.32 -11.82
C ILE A 7 -3.16 -19.49 -12.42
N LEU A 8 -3.46 -20.72 -12.02
CA LEU A 8 -2.81 -21.92 -12.56
C LEU A 8 -2.98 -22.00 -14.08
N ARG A 9 -4.20 -21.75 -14.56
CA ARG A 9 -4.51 -21.74 -15.99
C ARG A 9 -3.77 -20.62 -16.72
N THR A 10 -3.73 -19.42 -16.15
CA THR A 10 -3.05 -18.27 -16.75
C THR A 10 -1.56 -18.52 -16.90
N VAL A 11 -0.89 -19.00 -15.84
CA VAL A 11 0.54 -19.32 -15.85
C VAL A 11 0.84 -20.41 -16.89
N PHE A 12 0.07 -21.48 -16.92
CA PHE A 12 0.22 -22.54 -17.91
C PHE A 12 0.08 -22.01 -19.34
N GLN A 13 -0.99 -21.28 -19.64
CA GLN A 13 -1.25 -20.76 -20.97
C GLN A 13 -0.22 -19.74 -21.43
N THR A 14 0.28 -18.90 -20.52
CA THR A 14 1.30 -17.91 -20.85
C THR A 14 2.61 -18.59 -21.21
N ALA A 15 3.05 -19.55 -20.41
CA ALA A 15 4.25 -20.32 -20.71
C ALA A 15 4.12 -21.15 -22.00
N TYR A 16 2.99 -21.81 -22.21
CA TYR A 16 2.72 -22.63 -23.38
C TYR A 16 2.69 -21.84 -24.71
N LYS A 17 2.23 -20.58 -24.67
CA LYS A 17 2.17 -19.70 -25.85
C LYS A 17 3.46 -18.94 -26.12
N SER A 18 4.40 -18.95 -25.19
CA SER A 18 5.62 -18.18 -25.29
C SER A 18 6.70 -18.98 -26.01
N ASP A 19 7.13 -18.51 -27.18
CA ASP A 19 8.32 -19.00 -27.87
C ASP A 19 9.63 -18.47 -27.26
N ALA A 20 9.53 -17.62 -26.23
CA ALA A 20 10.70 -17.03 -25.59
C ALA A 20 11.32 -18.04 -24.62
N GLY A 21 12.56 -18.41 -24.82
CA GLY A 21 13.35 -19.28 -23.92
C GLY A 21 13.63 -18.67 -22.55
N LEU A 22 12.58 -18.17 -21.89
CA LEU A 22 12.63 -17.66 -20.52
C LEU A 22 12.71 -18.82 -19.53
N SER A 23 13.35 -18.59 -18.41
CA SER A 23 13.35 -19.58 -17.32
C SER A 23 11.95 -19.74 -16.71
N ALA A 24 11.66 -20.89 -16.11
CA ALA A 24 10.36 -21.18 -15.50
C ALA A 24 9.95 -20.10 -14.47
N GLU A 25 10.91 -19.58 -13.72
CA GLU A 25 10.69 -18.53 -12.72
C GLU A 25 10.18 -17.21 -13.34
N SER A 26 10.56 -16.93 -14.59
CA SER A 26 10.11 -15.72 -15.29
C SER A 26 8.61 -15.75 -15.60
N TYR A 27 8.00 -16.94 -15.65
CA TYR A 27 6.56 -17.12 -15.81
C TYR A 27 5.81 -17.24 -14.49
N GLY A 28 6.51 -17.11 -13.37
CA GLY A 28 5.87 -17.12 -12.05
C GLY A 28 4.93 -15.93 -11.86
N ARG A 29 3.77 -16.18 -11.23
CA ARG A 29 2.76 -15.15 -10.98
C ARG A 29 2.15 -15.30 -9.60
N TRP A 30 1.91 -14.16 -8.94
CA TRP A 30 1.11 -14.05 -7.73
C TRP A 30 -0.36 -13.76 -8.05
N THR A 31 -1.28 -14.24 -7.21
CA THR A 31 -2.67 -13.76 -7.26
C THR A 31 -2.72 -12.31 -6.80
N THR A 32 -3.45 -11.47 -7.53
CA THR A 32 -3.64 -10.05 -7.18
C THR A 32 -4.72 -9.83 -6.11
N ASN A 33 -5.51 -10.87 -5.82
CA ASN A 33 -6.52 -10.86 -4.75
C ASN A 33 -6.31 -12.07 -3.84
N SER A 34 -6.61 -11.89 -2.56
CA SER A 34 -6.77 -13.03 -1.67
C SER A 34 -8.05 -13.80 -2.00
N TYR A 35 -8.06 -15.09 -1.69
CA TYR A 35 -9.20 -15.99 -1.86
C TYR A 35 -9.32 -16.93 -0.67
N CYS A 36 -10.54 -17.39 -0.39
CA CYS A 36 -10.76 -18.39 0.66
C CYS A 36 -10.22 -19.74 0.24
N LEU A 37 -9.54 -20.43 1.15
CA LEU A 37 -9.12 -21.81 0.93
C LEU A 37 -10.35 -22.74 0.88
N ALA A 38 -10.29 -23.76 0.02
CA ALA A 38 -11.38 -24.72 -0.07
C ALA A 38 -11.53 -25.49 1.25
N GLY A 39 -12.73 -25.39 1.86
CA GLY A 39 -13.03 -26.05 3.13
C GLY A 39 -12.42 -25.38 4.37
N ASP A 40 -11.99 -24.14 4.26
CA ASP A 40 -11.37 -23.35 5.32
C ASP A 40 -11.78 -21.87 5.18
N ASP A 41 -12.00 -21.18 6.30
CA ASP A 41 -12.37 -19.76 6.31
C ASP A 41 -11.15 -18.85 6.13
N ARG A 42 -9.93 -19.40 6.12
CA ARG A 42 -8.70 -18.63 5.97
C ARG A 42 -8.51 -18.14 4.54
N HIS A 43 -8.00 -16.93 4.43
CA HIS A 43 -7.64 -16.32 3.17
C HIS A 43 -6.17 -16.57 2.83
N ALA A 44 -5.88 -16.76 1.55
CA ALA A 44 -4.53 -16.95 1.04
C ALA A 44 -4.33 -16.18 -0.27
N ILE A 45 -3.07 -15.88 -0.56
CA ILE A 45 -2.58 -15.56 -1.90
C ILE A 45 -1.73 -16.73 -2.39
N ALA A 46 -1.67 -16.94 -3.70
CA ALA A 46 -0.86 -17.99 -4.29
C ALA A 46 0.22 -17.44 -5.21
N TYR A 47 1.39 -18.05 -5.15
CA TYR A 47 2.40 -17.96 -6.20
C TYR A 47 2.39 -19.25 -7.00
N SER A 48 2.41 -19.15 -8.33
CA SER A 48 2.38 -20.29 -9.23
C SER A 48 3.40 -20.12 -10.34
N MET A 49 4.10 -21.20 -10.70
CA MET A 49 5.06 -21.21 -11.79
C MET A 49 4.89 -22.47 -12.66
N PRO A 50 5.19 -22.42 -13.97
CA PRO A 50 5.06 -23.57 -14.83
C PRO A 50 6.19 -24.58 -14.58
N LEU A 51 5.89 -25.83 -14.85
CA LEU A 51 6.88 -26.90 -14.93
C LEU A 51 7.23 -27.11 -16.40
N ILE A 52 8.48 -26.76 -16.77
CA ILE A 52 8.97 -26.78 -18.15
C ILE A 52 10.08 -27.83 -18.27
N LEU A 53 9.96 -28.73 -19.23
CA LEU A 53 10.98 -29.71 -19.56
C LEU A 53 12.15 -29.06 -20.32
N PRO A 54 13.33 -29.71 -20.39
CA PRO A 54 14.47 -29.18 -21.11
C PRO A 54 14.22 -28.92 -22.60
N ASP A 55 13.26 -29.59 -23.20
CA ASP A 55 12.81 -29.41 -24.59
C ASP A 55 11.81 -28.23 -24.76
N GLY A 56 11.51 -27.48 -23.68
CA GLY A 56 10.56 -26.39 -23.68
C GLY A 56 9.09 -26.80 -23.47
N THR A 57 8.79 -28.10 -23.32
CA THR A 57 7.44 -28.58 -23.12
C THR A 57 6.91 -28.19 -21.73
N VAL A 58 5.78 -27.46 -21.67
CA VAL A 58 5.07 -27.14 -20.43
C VAL A 58 4.14 -28.29 -20.09
N TYR A 59 4.43 -29.04 -19.02
CA TYR A 59 3.64 -30.23 -18.65
C TYR A 59 2.80 -30.05 -17.38
N GLY A 60 2.97 -28.95 -16.66
CA GLY A 60 2.21 -28.67 -15.45
C GLY A 60 2.48 -27.32 -14.84
N VAL A 61 1.90 -27.09 -13.68
CA VAL A 61 2.13 -25.89 -12.85
C VAL A 61 2.26 -26.33 -11.40
N VAL A 62 3.23 -25.79 -10.70
CA VAL A 62 3.36 -25.91 -9.25
C VAL A 62 3.02 -24.57 -8.62
N GLY A 63 2.40 -24.58 -7.45
CA GLY A 63 2.10 -23.36 -6.70
C GLY A 63 2.21 -23.57 -5.20
N VAL A 64 2.45 -22.47 -4.49
CA VAL A 64 2.40 -22.39 -3.04
C VAL A 64 1.34 -21.38 -2.64
N GLU A 65 0.66 -21.65 -1.53
CA GLU A 65 -0.33 -20.78 -0.92
C GLU A 65 0.28 -20.15 0.33
N LEU A 66 0.13 -18.84 0.45
CA LEU A 66 0.60 -18.08 1.58
C LEU A 66 -0.62 -17.45 2.27
N LEU A 67 -0.83 -17.79 3.54
CA LEU A 67 -1.94 -17.26 4.31
C LEU A 67 -1.80 -15.74 4.50
N THR A 68 -2.89 -15.01 4.31
CA THR A 68 -2.91 -13.56 4.53
C THR A 68 -2.63 -13.20 5.98
N ASP A 69 -3.08 -14.01 6.94
CA ASP A 69 -2.82 -13.80 8.37
C ASP A 69 -1.32 -13.84 8.68
N TYR A 70 -0.57 -14.74 8.02
CA TYR A 70 0.88 -14.77 8.15
C TYR A 70 1.52 -13.47 7.62
N LEU A 71 1.07 -12.98 6.48
CA LEU A 71 1.57 -11.72 5.91
C LEU A 71 1.25 -10.53 6.81
N GLN A 72 0.07 -10.50 7.42
CA GLN A 72 -0.32 -9.47 8.37
C GLN A 72 0.63 -9.40 9.56
N THR A 73 1.11 -10.54 10.06
CA THR A 73 2.11 -10.55 11.15
C THR A 73 3.47 -9.97 10.73
N LYS A 74 3.75 -9.87 9.43
CA LYS A 74 4.99 -9.29 8.88
C LYS A 74 4.88 -7.81 8.56
N LEU A 75 3.66 -7.25 8.63
CA LEU A 75 3.39 -5.84 8.45
C LEU A 75 3.14 -5.19 9.83
N PRO A 76 4.15 -4.63 10.49
CA PRO A 76 4.03 -4.10 11.85
C PRO A 76 3.25 -2.78 11.84
N PHE A 77 1.94 -2.86 11.79
CA PHE A 77 1.05 -1.69 11.78
C PHE A 77 0.99 -0.95 13.14
N THR A 78 1.48 -1.56 14.21
CA THR A 78 1.49 -0.97 15.55
C THR A 78 2.24 0.36 15.61
N GLU A 79 3.16 0.61 14.69
CA GLU A 79 3.86 1.89 14.55
C GLU A 79 2.92 3.02 14.07
N LEU A 80 1.81 2.67 13.38
CA LEU A 80 0.82 3.59 12.86
C LEU A 80 -0.47 3.60 13.71
N ASP A 81 -0.53 2.80 14.78
CA ASP A 81 -1.76 2.46 15.49
C ASP A 81 -1.90 3.16 16.85
N GLU A 82 -0.97 4.03 17.27
CA GLU A 82 -1.09 4.74 18.55
C GLU A 82 -2.46 5.44 18.72
N ASP A 83 -3.12 5.82 17.60
CA ASP A 83 -4.46 6.40 17.56
C ASP A 83 -5.39 5.67 16.58
N LYS A 84 -5.10 4.43 16.15
CA LYS A 84 -5.81 3.68 15.09
C LYS A 84 -5.98 4.48 13.78
N ALA A 85 -5.00 5.31 13.49
CA ALA A 85 -5.08 6.31 12.44
C ALA A 85 -4.46 5.87 11.13
N GLY A 86 -3.78 4.72 11.12
CA GLY A 86 -3.05 4.24 9.95
C GLY A 86 -3.05 2.73 9.81
N THR A 87 -2.71 2.27 8.62
CA THR A 87 -2.58 0.85 8.30
C THR A 87 -1.61 0.64 7.15
N TYR A 88 -1.14 -0.60 7.00
CA TYR A 88 -0.38 -1.03 5.83
C TYR A 88 -1.22 -1.89 4.92
N PHE A 89 -1.05 -1.70 3.62
CA PHE A 89 -1.62 -2.53 2.57
C PHE A 89 -0.53 -3.09 1.66
N ILE A 90 -0.70 -4.31 1.20
CA ILE A 90 -0.08 -4.76 -0.04
C ILE A 90 -1.11 -4.53 -1.14
N VAL A 91 -0.75 -3.73 -2.12
CA VAL A 91 -1.63 -3.34 -3.22
C VAL A 91 -0.99 -3.63 -4.57
N THR A 92 -1.83 -3.85 -5.55
CA THR A 92 -1.41 -4.10 -6.93
C THR A 92 -2.09 -3.12 -7.87
N THR A 93 -1.43 -2.82 -8.98
CA THR A 93 -2.00 -2.05 -10.09
C THR A 93 -1.44 -2.55 -11.41
N THR A 94 -2.02 -2.09 -12.51
CA THR A 94 -1.51 -2.28 -13.88
C THR A 94 -1.17 -0.93 -14.49
N ASP A 95 -0.31 -0.90 -15.50
CA ASP A 95 0.11 0.36 -16.14
C ASP A 95 -1.05 1.18 -16.71
N ASP A 96 -2.17 0.53 -17.06
CA ASP A 96 -3.37 1.19 -17.59
C ASP A 96 -4.26 1.81 -16.51
N ALA A 97 -3.88 1.68 -15.23
CA ALA A 97 -4.70 2.11 -14.09
C ALA A 97 -4.50 3.59 -13.71
N LEU A 98 -3.51 4.28 -14.32
CA LEU A 98 -3.32 5.71 -14.12
C LEU A 98 -4.18 6.49 -15.11
N THR A 99 -5.24 7.12 -14.62
CA THR A 99 -6.16 7.95 -15.42
C THR A 99 -6.34 9.27 -14.67
N ASP A 100 -6.12 10.40 -15.36
CA ASP A 100 -6.36 11.76 -14.83
C ASP A 100 -5.77 12.01 -13.41
N ASP A 101 -4.49 11.63 -13.19
CA ASP A 101 -3.80 11.73 -11.89
C ASP A 101 -4.39 10.83 -10.77
N VAL A 102 -5.26 9.90 -11.15
CA VAL A 102 -5.82 8.89 -10.24
C VAL A 102 -5.22 7.53 -10.52
N LEU A 103 -4.54 6.96 -9.53
CA LEU A 103 -4.01 5.61 -9.56
C LEU A 103 -4.98 4.67 -8.87
N SER A 104 -5.55 3.72 -9.61
CA SER A 104 -6.40 2.68 -9.06
C SER A 104 -5.55 1.53 -8.52
N LEU A 105 -5.56 1.35 -7.21
CA LEU A 105 -4.83 0.31 -6.51
C LEU A 105 -5.79 -0.78 -6.05
N ARG A 106 -5.46 -2.03 -6.30
CA ARG A 106 -6.22 -3.18 -5.81
C ARG A 106 -5.59 -3.70 -4.53
N LYS A 107 -6.38 -3.78 -3.47
CA LYS A 107 -5.94 -4.33 -2.18
C LYS A 107 -5.78 -5.84 -2.27
N THR A 108 -4.61 -6.34 -1.89
CA THR A 108 -4.30 -7.78 -1.81
C THR A 108 -4.27 -8.26 -0.36
N VAL A 109 -3.59 -7.51 0.52
CA VAL A 109 -3.48 -7.82 1.95
C VAL A 109 -3.59 -6.51 2.75
N THR A 110 -4.26 -6.57 3.89
CA THR A 110 -4.37 -5.47 4.85
C THR A 110 -3.74 -5.88 6.17
N SER A 111 -3.00 -4.98 6.79
CA SER A 111 -2.53 -5.09 8.17
C SER A 111 -3.26 -4.04 9.01
N GLY A 112 -3.67 -4.39 10.23
CA GLY A 112 -4.44 -3.49 11.07
C GLY A 112 -5.92 -3.38 10.70
N GLU A 113 -6.53 -2.21 10.92
CA GLU A 113 -7.94 -1.98 10.59
C GLU A 113 -8.15 -1.96 9.07
N ASP A 114 -9.20 -2.65 8.61
CA ASP A 114 -9.57 -2.60 7.19
C ASP A 114 -10.30 -1.29 6.90
N LEU A 115 -9.55 -0.29 6.44
CA LEU A 115 -10.09 1.02 6.07
C LEU A 115 -10.90 0.97 4.76
N VAL A 116 -10.71 -0.07 3.96
CA VAL A 116 -11.50 -0.33 2.74
C VAL A 116 -12.65 -1.22 3.14
N THR A 117 -13.79 -0.62 3.38
CA THR A 117 -15.00 -1.37 3.72
C THR A 117 -15.40 -2.35 2.62
N ALA A 118 -16.11 -3.41 3.03
CA ALA A 118 -16.69 -4.41 2.13
C ALA A 118 -17.61 -3.83 1.03
N ASP A 119 -18.04 -2.58 1.18
CA ASP A 119 -18.90 -1.87 0.23
C ASP A 119 -18.14 -1.31 -0.99
N ALA A 120 -16.80 -1.26 -0.96
CA ALA A 120 -16.03 -0.93 -2.14
C ALA A 120 -15.96 -2.17 -3.04
N PRO A 121 -16.64 -2.20 -4.20
CA PRO A 121 -16.59 -3.35 -5.08
C PRO A 121 -15.14 -3.62 -5.46
N LEU A 122 -14.64 -4.82 -5.16
CA LEU A 122 -13.31 -5.32 -5.49
C LEU A 122 -12.12 -4.78 -4.65
N GLY A 123 -12.33 -4.10 -3.53
CA GLY A 123 -11.21 -3.60 -2.70
C GLY A 123 -10.29 -2.64 -3.45
N VAL A 124 -10.85 -1.80 -4.32
CA VAL A 124 -10.09 -0.82 -5.11
C VAL A 124 -9.94 0.48 -4.33
N LEU A 125 -8.71 0.95 -4.21
CA LEU A 125 -8.34 2.24 -3.65
C LEU A 125 -8.03 3.20 -4.80
N ASN A 126 -8.72 4.33 -4.86
CA ASN A 126 -8.39 5.41 -5.80
C ASN A 126 -7.47 6.39 -5.10
N CYS A 127 -6.22 6.38 -5.51
CA CYS A 127 -5.17 7.22 -4.97
C CYS A 127 -4.90 8.39 -5.90
N ARG A 128 -4.83 9.61 -5.37
CA ARG A 128 -4.53 10.82 -6.14
C ARG A 128 -3.19 11.39 -5.71
N SER A 129 -2.41 11.87 -6.67
CA SER A 129 -1.19 12.62 -6.40
C SER A 129 -1.53 14.06 -5.95
N ASP A 130 -0.79 14.59 -4.98
CA ASP A 130 -0.87 15.99 -4.57
C ASP A 130 0.04 16.93 -5.39
N GLY A 131 0.75 16.39 -6.38
CA GLY A 131 1.72 17.13 -7.21
C GLY A 131 3.06 17.40 -6.52
N ASN A 132 3.20 17.12 -5.22
CA ASN A 132 4.42 17.33 -4.43
C ASN A 132 5.10 16.01 -4.03
N GLY A 133 4.69 14.90 -4.66
CA GLY A 133 5.20 13.54 -4.38
C GLY A 133 4.45 12.81 -3.27
N GLY A 134 3.43 13.42 -2.66
CA GLY A 134 2.49 12.77 -1.76
C GLY A 134 1.30 12.19 -2.53
N ASN A 135 0.74 11.15 -1.98
CA ASN A 135 -0.49 10.55 -2.49
C ASN A 135 -1.56 10.60 -1.39
N TRP A 136 -2.81 10.67 -1.79
CA TRP A 136 -3.93 10.63 -0.86
C TRP A 136 -5.11 9.88 -1.43
N ALA A 137 -5.88 9.27 -0.55
CA ALA A 137 -7.13 8.60 -0.87
C ALA A 137 -8.23 9.06 0.09
N GLU A 138 -9.46 9.07 -0.38
CA GLU A 138 -10.62 9.32 0.46
C GLU A 138 -11.30 7.98 0.76
N LEU A 139 -11.39 7.63 2.04
CA LEU A 139 -11.96 6.38 2.53
C LEU A 139 -12.96 6.71 3.64
N ASN A 140 -14.19 6.24 3.50
CA ASN A 140 -15.26 6.46 4.49
C ASN A 140 -15.48 7.95 4.85
N GLY A 141 -15.32 8.86 3.87
CA GLY A 141 -15.46 10.31 4.08
C GLY A 141 -14.29 10.96 4.83
N LYS A 142 -13.23 10.22 5.09
CA LYS A 142 -11.98 10.72 5.67
C LYS A 142 -10.87 10.70 4.63
N ARG A 143 -9.95 11.65 4.73
CA ARG A 143 -8.79 11.71 3.87
C ARG A 143 -7.60 11.05 4.55
N TYR A 144 -6.94 10.15 3.81
CA TYR A 144 -5.73 9.44 4.21
C TYR A 144 -4.58 9.83 3.29
N TYR A 145 -3.45 10.19 3.88
CA TYR A 145 -2.20 10.26 3.15
C TYR A 145 -1.63 8.86 2.97
N MET A 146 -1.02 8.65 1.81
CA MET A 146 -0.51 7.35 1.41
C MET A 146 0.91 7.47 0.87
N VAL A 147 1.79 6.64 1.37
CA VAL A 147 3.14 6.43 0.84
C VAL A 147 3.15 5.09 0.15
N LEU A 148 3.63 5.05 -1.09
CA LEU A 148 3.72 3.85 -1.91
C LEU A 148 5.18 3.48 -2.11
N GLU A 149 5.59 2.32 -1.61
CA GLU A 149 6.92 1.76 -1.81
C GLU A 149 6.85 0.60 -2.79
N PRO A 150 7.55 0.65 -3.94
CA PRO A 150 7.45 -0.40 -4.95
C PRO A 150 8.07 -1.71 -4.47
N LEU A 151 7.34 -2.81 -4.64
CA LEU A 151 7.81 -4.16 -4.41
C LEU A 151 8.22 -4.79 -5.75
N LEU A 152 9.49 -5.09 -5.90
CA LEU A 152 10.03 -5.72 -7.11
C LEU A 152 9.74 -7.23 -7.10
N VAL A 153 8.51 -7.59 -7.43
CA VAL A 153 8.02 -8.96 -7.42
C VAL A 153 8.37 -9.73 -8.71
N TYR A 154 8.47 -9.00 -9.82
CA TYR A 154 8.75 -9.56 -11.13
C TYR A 154 10.00 -8.94 -11.77
N ASN A 155 10.74 -9.74 -12.54
CA ASN A 155 11.78 -9.24 -13.41
C ASN A 155 11.17 -8.38 -14.54
N ARG A 156 11.91 -7.38 -15.03
CA ARG A 156 11.43 -6.45 -16.08
C ARG A 156 10.96 -7.15 -17.36
N ASN A 157 11.54 -8.30 -17.68
CA ASN A 157 11.22 -9.07 -18.88
C ASN A 157 10.19 -10.19 -18.62
N ALA A 158 9.66 -10.27 -17.41
CA ALA A 158 8.63 -11.27 -17.09
C ALA A 158 7.31 -10.92 -17.79
N PRO A 159 6.54 -11.93 -18.24
CA PRO A 159 5.24 -11.71 -18.89
C PRO A 159 4.23 -10.94 -18.04
N PHE A 160 4.42 -10.95 -16.73
CA PHE A 160 3.55 -10.27 -15.74
C PHE A 160 4.16 -8.98 -15.17
N ALA A 161 5.24 -8.45 -15.78
CA ALA A 161 5.94 -7.24 -15.32
C ALA A 161 5.05 -5.97 -15.35
N ALA A 162 3.96 -5.98 -16.11
CA ALA A 162 2.96 -4.91 -16.10
C ALA A 162 2.15 -4.86 -14.80
N GLU A 163 2.07 -5.95 -14.04
CA GLU A 163 1.46 -5.99 -12.71
C GLU A 163 2.45 -5.41 -11.69
N LYS A 164 2.20 -4.20 -11.24
CA LYS A 164 3.05 -3.52 -10.25
C LYS A 164 2.50 -3.75 -8.86
N TRP A 165 3.41 -3.99 -7.93
CA TRP A 165 3.12 -4.24 -6.53
C TRP A 165 3.72 -3.15 -5.67
N PHE A 166 2.97 -2.73 -4.64
CA PHE A 166 3.43 -1.72 -3.71
C PHE A 166 3.10 -2.13 -2.27
N LEU A 167 3.97 -1.76 -1.36
CA LEU A 167 3.63 -1.60 0.04
C LEU A 167 3.10 -0.18 0.21
N ALA A 168 1.86 -0.06 0.66
CA ALA A 168 1.21 1.21 0.94
C ALA A 168 1.09 1.41 2.45
N GLY A 169 1.72 2.45 2.98
CA GLY A 169 1.47 2.93 4.34
C GLY A 169 0.48 4.08 4.29
N THR A 170 -0.58 4.03 5.10
CA THR A 170 -1.62 5.06 5.12
C THR A 170 -1.77 5.64 6.51
N MET A 171 -2.08 6.94 6.59
CA MET A 171 -2.38 7.62 7.84
C MET A 171 -3.48 8.67 7.65
N GLU A 172 -4.42 8.75 8.58
CA GLU A 172 -5.48 9.74 8.54
C GLU A 172 -4.91 11.18 8.59
N GLN A 173 -5.40 12.05 7.71
CA GLN A 173 -4.92 13.43 7.60
C GLN A 173 -5.07 14.21 8.91
N SER A 174 -6.14 14.00 9.65
CA SER A 174 -6.40 14.68 10.93
C SER A 174 -5.29 14.42 11.95
N VAL A 175 -4.76 13.21 12.00
CA VAL A 175 -3.67 12.82 12.92
C VAL A 175 -2.35 13.46 12.50
N LEU A 176 -2.00 13.43 11.21
CA LEU A 176 -0.82 14.10 10.69
C LEU A 176 -0.84 15.59 10.94
N LEU A 177 -2.01 16.25 10.75
CA LEU A 177 -2.15 17.68 10.97
C LEU A 177 -2.24 18.05 12.46
N ALA A 178 -2.68 17.14 13.34
CA ALA A 178 -2.74 17.37 14.78
C ALA A 178 -1.35 17.66 15.36
N PHE A 179 -0.33 16.95 14.93
CA PHE A 179 1.06 17.24 15.31
C PHE A 179 1.49 18.65 14.86
N SER A 180 1.23 18.98 13.60
CA SER A 180 1.55 20.29 13.02
C SER A 180 0.82 21.43 13.73
N SER A 181 -0.47 21.25 14.08
CA SER A 181 -1.26 22.23 14.80
C SER A 181 -0.74 22.44 16.22
N ARG A 182 -0.35 21.38 16.92
CA ARG A 182 0.24 21.45 18.27
C ARG A 182 1.57 22.17 18.27
N VAL A 183 2.45 21.89 17.30
CA VAL A 183 3.73 22.63 17.15
C VAL A 183 3.47 24.10 16.88
N ARG A 184 2.53 24.44 16.01
CA ARG A 184 2.15 25.83 15.73
C ARG A 184 1.62 26.54 16.97
N GLU A 185 0.78 25.91 17.75
CA GLU A 185 0.22 26.45 18.98
C GLU A 185 1.30 26.74 20.02
N VAL A 186 2.23 25.81 20.22
CA VAL A 186 3.39 25.99 21.11
C VAL A 186 4.27 27.16 20.65
N LEU A 187 4.55 27.24 19.35
CA LEU A 187 5.35 28.36 18.80
C LEU A 187 4.66 29.71 18.99
N LEU A 188 3.37 29.82 18.67
CA LEU A 188 2.61 31.05 18.84
C LEU A 188 2.53 31.49 20.31
N THR A 189 2.32 30.53 21.22
CA THR A 189 2.28 30.80 22.67
C THR A 189 3.65 31.31 23.18
N THR A 190 4.72 30.65 22.74
CA THR A 190 6.09 31.03 23.10
C THR A 190 6.42 32.47 22.60
N ILE A 191 6.08 32.77 21.35
CA ILE A 191 6.27 34.12 20.79
C ILE A 191 5.47 35.14 21.56
N ALA A 192 4.19 34.86 21.87
CA ALA A 192 3.34 35.79 22.64
C ALA A 192 3.91 36.06 24.03
N ILE A 193 4.33 35.02 24.77
CA ILE A 193 4.94 35.18 26.09
C ILE A 193 6.23 36.00 26.01
N THR A 194 7.10 35.72 25.03
CA THR A 194 8.36 36.45 24.86
C THR A 194 8.11 37.94 24.57
N LEU A 195 7.10 38.22 23.75
CA LEU A 195 6.72 39.60 23.41
C LEU A 195 6.23 40.36 24.65
N VAL A 196 5.35 39.74 25.45
CA VAL A 196 4.84 40.33 26.71
C VAL A 196 5.98 40.58 27.69
N LEU A 197 6.89 39.63 27.88
CA LEU A 197 8.04 39.77 28.76
C LEU A 197 8.99 40.91 28.29
N SER A 198 9.21 40.99 26.96
CA SER A 198 10.02 42.09 26.38
C SER A 198 9.42 43.46 26.64
N VAL A 199 8.11 43.62 26.45
CA VAL A 199 7.40 44.87 26.70
C VAL A 199 7.45 45.20 28.19
N LEU A 200 7.15 44.27 29.09
CA LEU A 200 7.23 44.49 30.54
C LEU A 200 8.65 44.87 30.99
N GLY A 201 9.65 44.15 30.48
CA GLY A 201 11.05 44.46 30.76
C GLY A 201 11.45 45.85 30.32
N SER A 202 11.03 46.26 29.11
CA SER A 202 11.27 47.60 28.59
C SER A 202 10.61 48.71 29.45
N LEU A 203 9.36 48.46 29.87
CA LEU A 203 8.63 49.40 30.74
C LEU A 203 9.29 49.55 32.13
N LEU A 204 9.73 48.42 32.72
CA LEU A 204 10.41 48.44 34.02
C LEU A 204 11.75 49.18 33.97
N VAL A 205 12.54 48.97 32.90
CA VAL A 205 13.79 49.68 32.70
C VAL A 205 13.53 51.18 32.49
N SER A 206 12.56 51.53 31.66
CA SER A 206 12.18 52.96 31.46
C SER A 206 11.70 53.64 32.73
N ALA A 207 10.91 52.96 33.56
CA ALA A 207 10.42 53.47 34.83
C ALA A 207 11.51 53.66 35.90
N ARG A 208 12.64 52.98 35.79
CA ARG A 208 13.80 53.15 36.71
C ARG A 208 14.78 54.20 36.25
N LEU A 209 14.77 54.58 34.99
CA LEU A 209 15.66 55.62 34.43
C LEU A 209 15.02 56.98 34.38
N ALA A 210 13.74 57.14 34.62
CA ALA A 210 12.99 58.36 34.79
C ALA A 210 12.94 58.71 36.28
#